data_9cc7e4409b26a40ad38221038772fad4
#
_entry.id   9cc7e4409b26a40ad38221038772fad4
#
_cell.length_a   1.000
_cell.length_b   1.000
_cell.length_c   1.000
_cell.angle_alpha   90.00
_cell.angle_beta   90.00
_cell.angle_gamma   90.00
#
_symmetry.space_group_name_H-M   'P 1'
#
loop_
_entity.id
_entity.type
_entity.pdbx_description
1 polymer ?
#
loop_
_entity_poly.entity_id
_entity_poly.type
_entity_poly.pdbx_seq_one_letter_code
_entity_poly.pdbx_strand_id
1 'polypeptide(L)'
;MKLFITRLVLATRRFSQWAVAQFAFAFLTLLKIFPADPAINFADRLMRFVGPKTSRHKLMLTNLRNAFPEKSEAEIEAIALGSWGHMGRLAAEYVFLDRLFDFDPDKPGEGRIEVSGIPLFLDLCDNPRPFIVFSAHTGN
;
A
#
# COMPACT_ATOMS: atom_id res chain seq x y z
N MET A 1 6.48 -7.22 43.27
CA MET A 1 5.86 -5.96 42.77
C MET A 1 6.31 -5.59 41.36
N LYS A 2 7.60 -5.48 41.04
CA LYS A 2 8.08 -5.14 39.65
C LYS A 2 7.59 -6.10 38.56
N LEU A 3 7.63 -7.42 38.75
CA LEU A 3 7.17 -8.43 37.79
C LEU A 3 5.66 -8.33 37.48
N PHE A 4 4.85 -7.98 38.46
CA PHE A 4 3.40 -7.79 38.28
C PHE A 4 3.12 -6.56 37.42
N ILE A 5 3.78 -5.44 37.69
CA ILE A 5 3.66 -4.20 36.92
C ILE A 5 4.10 -4.43 35.49
N THR A 6 5.22 -5.13 35.25
CA THR A 6 5.69 -5.45 33.90
C THR A 6 4.68 -6.31 33.15
N ARG A 7 4.09 -7.33 33.77
CA ARG A 7 3.05 -8.17 33.16
C ARG A 7 1.80 -7.36 32.83
N LEU A 8 1.38 -6.46 33.67
CA LEU A 8 0.23 -5.59 33.46
C LEU A 8 0.48 -4.66 32.26
N VAL A 9 1.65 -4.01 32.20
CA VAL A 9 2.03 -3.14 31.08
C VAL A 9 2.08 -3.92 29.75
N LEU A 10 2.61 -5.13 29.76
CA LEU A 10 2.63 -5.99 28.57
C LEU A 10 1.23 -6.43 28.15
N ALA A 11 0.36 -6.75 29.10
CA ALA A 11 -1.01 -7.14 28.83
C ALA A 11 -1.83 -5.97 28.24
N THR A 12 -1.72 -4.78 28.81
CA THR A 12 -2.39 -3.57 28.28
C THR A 12 -1.88 -3.21 26.88
N ARG A 13 -0.57 -3.32 26.64
CA ARG A 13 0.00 -3.09 25.32
C ARG A 13 -0.49 -4.11 24.29
N ARG A 14 -0.53 -5.40 24.64
CA ARG A 14 -1.08 -6.45 23.76
C ARG A 14 -2.56 -6.21 23.48
N PHE A 15 -3.34 -5.87 24.50
CA PHE A 15 -4.76 -5.56 24.33
C PHE A 15 -4.98 -4.35 23.42
N SER A 16 -4.22 -3.26 23.61
CA SER A 16 -4.33 -2.09 22.73
C SER A 16 -3.94 -2.40 21.29
N GLN A 17 -2.89 -3.18 21.07
CA GLN A 17 -2.49 -3.62 19.72
C GLN A 17 -3.56 -4.50 19.08
N TRP A 18 -4.15 -5.43 19.83
CA TRP A 18 -5.25 -6.25 19.37
C TRP A 18 -6.48 -5.40 19.02
N ALA A 19 -6.88 -4.47 19.89
CA ALA A 19 -8.01 -3.59 19.64
C ALA A 19 -7.82 -2.72 18.38
N VAL A 20 -6.62 -2.17 18.20
CA VAL A 20 -6.25 -1.42 16.99
C VAL A 20 -6.33 -2.31 15.75
N ALA A 21 -5.85 -3.55 15.82
CA ALA A 21 -5.93 -4.49 14.71
C ALA A 21 -7.40 -4.83 14.37
N GLN A 22 -8.26 -5.10 15.37
CA GLN A 22 -9.68 -5.36 15.14
C GLN A 22 -10.39 -4.16 14.51
N PHE A 23 -10.09 -2.95 15.01
CA PHE A 23 -10.63 -1.73 14.41
C PHE A 23 -10.20 -1.56 12.95
N ALA A 24 -8.91 -1.80 12.67
CA ALA A 24 -8.39 -1.75 11.31
C ALA A 24 -9.08 -2.78 10.40
N PHE A 25 -9.22 -4.03 10.85
CA PHE A 25 -9.94 -5.07 10.08
C PHE A 25 -11.41 -4.72 9.84
N ALA A 26 -12.12 -4.23 10.86
CA ALA A 26 -13.50 -3.80 10.73
C ALA A 26 -13.63 -2.64 9.73
N PHE A 27 -12.72 -1.66 9.79
CA PHE A 27 -12.68 -0.55 8.86
C PHE A 27 -12.41 -1.00 7.42
N LEU A 28 -11.43 -1.89 7.22
CA LEU A 28 -11.13 -2.45 5.90
C LEU A 28 -12.30 -3.26 5.34
N THR A 29 -13.00 -4.02 6.20
CA THR A 29 -14.20 -4.77 5.81
C THR A 29 -15.34 -3.84 5.40
N LEU A 30 -15.54 -2.75 6.13
CA LEU A 30 -16.53 -1.73 5.80
C LEU A 30 -16.20 -1.03 4.46
N LEU A 31 -14.93 -0.79 4.17
CA LEU A 31 -14.52 -0.24 2.88
C LEU A 31 -14.94 -1.13 1.70
N LYS A 32 -14.98 -2.45 1.86
CA LYS A 32 -15.43 -3.39 0.81
C LYS A 32 -16.89 -3.24 0.38
N ILE A 33 -17.72 -2.54 1.17
CA ILE A 33 -19.11 -2.21 0.83
C ILE A 33 -19.16 -1.18 -0.31
N PHE A 34 -18.14 -0.31 -0.40
CA PHE A 34 -18.07 0.71 -1.43
C PHE A 34 -17.47 0.17 -2.74
N PRO A 35 -17.77 0.78 -3.89
CA PRO A 35 -17.06 0.52 -5.13
C PRO A 35 -15.56 0.84 -4.96
N ALA A 36 -14.68 0.06 -5.61
CA ALA A 36 -13.24 0.18 -5.44
C ALA A 36 -12.71 1.58 -5.82
N ASP A 37 -13.09 2.10 -7.00
CA ASP A 37 -12.53 3.36 -7.52
C ASP A 37 -12.85 4.59 -6.63
N PRO A 38 -14.10 4.81 -6.16
CA PRO A 38 -14.38 5.87 -5.19
C PRO A 38 -13.61 5.73 -3.89
N ALA A 39 -13.46 4.51 -3.35
CA ALA A 39 -12.74 4.26 -2.12
C ALA A 39 -11.24 4.55 -2.27
N ILE A 40 -10.62 4.13 -3.38
CA ILE A 40 -9.23 4.40 -3.71
C ILE A 40 -8.98 5.91 -3.88
N ASN A 41 -9.87 6.60 -4.59
CA ASN A 41 -9.77 8.06 -4.78
C ASN A 41 -9.96 8.83 -3.47
N PHE A 42 -10.81 8.34 -2.59
CA PHE A 42 -10.97 8.90 -1.24
C PHE A 42 -9.68 8.72 -0.42
N ALA A 43 -9.08 7.54 -0.45
CA ALA A 43 -7.84 7.24 0.27
C ALA A 43 -6.67 8.11 -0.24
N ASP A 44 -6.55 8.33 -1.56
CA ASP A 44 -5.59 9.28 -2.15
C ASP A 44 -5.75 10.68 -1.54
N ARG A 45 -6.96 11.25 -1.60
CA ARG A 45 -7.25 12.60 -1.08
C ARG A 45 -7.01 12.70 0.42
N LEU A 46 -7.43 11.69 1.17
CA LEU A 46 -7.24 11.63 2.62
C LEU A 46 -5.75 11.65 2.97
N MET A 47 -4.92 10.83 2.28
CA MET A 47 -3.51 10.77 2.56
C MET A 47 -2.76 12.03 2.13
N ARG A 48 -3.15 12.70 1.05
CA ARG A 48 -2.63 14.02 0.68
C ARG A 48 -2.92 15.07 1.76
N PHE A 49 -4.04 14.95 2.47
CA PHE A 49 -4.41 15.87 3.55
C PHE A 49 -3.74 15.53 4.88
N VAL A 50 -3.67 14.25 5.25
CA VAL A 50 -3.15 13.79 6.55
C VAL A 50 -1.63 13.64 6.54
N GLY A 51 -1.05 13.15 5.45
CA GLY A 51 0.38 12.86 5.32
C GLY A 51 1.29 14.02 5.69
N PRO A 52 1.06 15.25 5.19
CA PRO A 52 1.85 16.42 5.52
C PRO A 52 1.87 16.80 7.01
N LYS A 53 0.87 16.37 7.78
CA LYS A 53 0.76 16.63 9.21
C LYS A 53 1.57 15.65 10.07
N THR A 54 2.14 14.63 9.45
CA THR A 54 2.95 13.62 10.14
C THR A 54 4.43 14.03 10.23
N SER A 55 5.13 13.53 11.24
CA SER A 55 6.58 13.74 11.37
C SER A 55 7.38 13.16 10.18
N ARG A 56 6.81 12.19 9.47
CA ARG A 56 7.43 11.55 8.31
C ARG A 56 7.51 12.46 7.10
N HIS A 57 6.63 13.45 6.99
CA HIS A 57 6.65 14.40 5.88
C HIS A 57 7.95 15.22 5.83
N LYS A 58 8.42 15.69 6.99
CA LYS A 58 9.72 16.43 7.07
C LYS A 58 10.89 15.58 6.57
N LEU A 59 10.91 14.31 6.95
CA LEU A 59 11.95 13.38 6.49
C LEU A 59 11.85 13.15 4.97
N MET A 60 10.65 12.99 4.46
CA MET A 60 10.39 12.84 3.01
C MET A 60 10.90 14.06 2.23
N LEU A 61 10.58 15.28 2.66
CA LEU A 61 11.06 16.51 2.02
C LEU A 61 12.58 16.59 2.03
N THR A 62 13.22 16.24 3.15
CA THR A 62 14.70 16.22 3.23
C THR A 62 15.29 15.22 2.24
N ASN A 63 14.74 14.03 2.14
CA ASN A 63 15.21 13.02 1.20
C ASN A 63 15.00 13.44 -0.26
N LEU A 64 13.85 14.06 -0.56
CA LEU A 64 13.56 14.55 -1.91
C LEU A 64 14.51 15.68 -2.33
N ARG A 65 14.80 16.64 -1.44
CA ARG A 65 15.80 17.71 -1.73
C ARG A 65 17.19 17.13 -2.01
N ASN A 66 17.57 16.09 -1.27
CA ASN A 66 18.87 15.43 -1.50
C ASN A 66 18.89 14.63 -2.82
N ALA A 67 17.76 14.02 -3.19
CA ALA A 67 17.65 13.23 -4.42
C ALA A 67 17.49 14.09 -5.68
N PHE A 68 16.89 15.27 -5.56
CA PHE A 68 16.56 16.18 -6.65
C PHE A 68 16.98 17.62 -6.32
N PRO A 69 18.29 17.89 -6.19
CA PRO A 69 18.79 19.20 -5.78
C PRO A 69 18.49 20.32 -6.81
N GLU A 70 18.16 19.94 -8.04
CA GLU A 70 17.81 20.86 -9.13
C GLU A 70 16.36 21.33 -9.09
N LYS A 71 15.48 20.69 -8.25
CA LYS A 71 14.07 21.03 -8.21
C LYS A 71 13.77 22.16 -7.22
N SER A 72 12.79 22.96 -7.57
CA SER A 72 12.25 24.01 -6.70
C SER A 72 11.50 23.39 -5.50
N GLU A 73 11.37 24.16 -4.42
CA GLU A 73 10.59 23.73 -3.24
C GLU A 73 9.13 23.37 -3.57
N ALA A 74 8.53 24.08 -4.53
CA ALA A 74 7.16 23.77 -4.97
C ALA A 74 7.07 22.41 -5.67
N GLU A 75 8.06 22.04 -6.48
CA GLU A 75 8.13 20.73 -7.13
C GLU A 75 8.39 19.62 -6.11
N ILE A 76 9.29 19.86 -5.14
CA ILE A 76 9.57 18.92 -4.05
C ILE A 76 8.30 18.64 -3.23
N GLU A 77 7.55 19.69 -2.87
CA GLU A 77 6.29 19.56 -2.14
C GLU A 77 5.24 18.82 -2.98
N ALA A 78 5.14 19.10 -4.27
CA ALA A 78 4.22 18.41 -5.18
C ALA A 78 4.54 16.90 -5.28
N ILE A 79 5.82 16.52 -5.35
CA ILE A 79 6.27 15.13 -5.35
C ILE A 79 5.91 14.46 -4.01
N ALA A 80 6.15 15.14 -2.89
CA ALA A 80 5.83 14.63 -1.57
C ALA A 80 4.32 14.39 -1.40
N LEU A 81 3.48 15.34 -1.84
CA LEU A 81 2.02 15.18 -1.84
C LEU A 81 1.58 14.04 -2.76
N GLY A 82 2.19 13.93 -3.95
CA GLY A 82 1.98 12.80 -4.85
C GLY A 82 2.27 11.46 -4.18
N SER A 83 3.41 11.34 -3.52
CA SER A 83 3.83 10.14 -2.79
C SER A 83 2.83 9.76 -1.68
N TRP A 84 2.32 10.74 -0.91
CA TRP A 84 1.27 10.47 0.08
C TRP A 84 -0.02 9.97 -0.56
N GLY A 85 -0.44 10.55 -1.68
CA GLY A 85 -1.60 10.09 -2.44
C GLY A 85 -1.42 8.64 -2.90
N HIS A 86 -0.26 8.30 -3.49
CA HIS A 86 0.06 6.92 -3.90
C HIS A 86 0.04 5.94 -2.73
N MET A 87 0.58 6.31 -1.57
CA MET A 87 0.49 5.45 -0.38
C MET A 87 -0.95 5.19 0.05
N GLY A 88 -1.81 6.21 -0.05
CA GLY A 88 -3.25 6.07 0.23
C GLY A 88 -3.93 5.12 -0.74
N ARG A 89 -3.68 5.29 -2.04
CA ARG A 89 -4.20 4.41 -3.10
C ARG A 89 -3.76 2.97 -2.86
N LEU A 90 -2.47 2.74 -2.70
CA LEU A 90 -1.89 1.41 -2.46
C LEU A 90 -2.55 0.73 -1.27
N ALA A 91 -2.70 1.43 -0.13
CA ALA A 91 -3.36 0.87 1.05
C ALA A 91 -4.83 0.48 0.79
N ALA A 92 -5.56 1.28 0.02
CA ALA A 92 -6.94 0.98 -0.36
C ALA A 92 -7.00 -0.18 -1.38
N GLU A 93 -6.10 -0.22 -2.36
CA GLU A 93 -6.05 -1.26 -3.38
C GLU A 93 -5.81 -2.65 -2.78
N TYR A 94 -5.00 -2.76 -1.72
CA TYR A 94 -4.88 -4.03 -0.99
C TYR A 94 -6.21 -4.56 -0.43
N VAL A 95 -7.16 -3.68 -0.12
CA VAL A 95 -8.50 -4.08 0.33
C VAL A 95 -9.32 -4.68 -0.79
N PHE A 96 -9.12 -4.18 -2.01
CA PHE A 96 -9.87 -4.56 -3.22
C PHE A 96 -9.09 -5.45 -4.17
N LEU A 97 -7.99 -6.06 -3.71
CA LEU A 97 -7.10 -6.83 -4.55
C LEU A 97 -7.83 -7.94 -5.32
N ASP A 98 -8.80 -8.57 -4.67
CA ASP A 98 -9.71 -9.58 -5.25
C ASP A 98 -10.59 -9.05 -6.39
N ARG A 99 -10.82 -7.75 -6.48
CA ARG A 99 -11.61 -7.09 -7.52
C ARG A 99 -10.76 -6.36 -8.56
N LEU A 100 -9.53 -6.03 -8.19
CA LEU A 100 -8.60 -5.31 -9.05
C LEU A 100 -7.73 -6.28 -9.85
N PHE A 101 -7.43 -7.44 -9.26
CA PHE A 101 -6.66 -8.51 -9.88
C PHE A 101 -7.62 -9.45 -10.62
N ASP A 102 -8.17 -8.96 -11.73
CA ASP A 102 -9.24 -9.58 -12.52
C ASP A 102 -8.73 -10.23 -13.82
N PHE A 103 -7.45 -10.62 -13.83
CA PHE A 103 -6.86 -11.28 -14.98
C PHE A 103 -7.52 -12.66 -15.22
N ASP A 104 -8.09 -12.86 -16.40
CA ASP A 104 -8.62 -14.12 -16.90
C ASP A 104 -7.75 -14.59 -18.08
N PRO A 105 -7.03 -15.71 -17.99
CA PRO A 105 -6.22 -16.22 -19.09
C PRO A 105 -7.03 -16.58 -20.35
N ASP A 106 -8.31 -16.92 -20.20
CA ASP A 106 -9.20 -17.26 -21.30
C ASP A 106 -9.80 -16.02 -21.99
N LYS A 107 -9.66 -14.84 -21.36
CA LYS A 107 -10.17 -13.56 -21.84
C LYS A 107 -9.12 -12.44 -21.72
N PRO A 108 -8.00 -12.58 -22.40
CA PRO A 108 -6.93 -11.59 -22.33
C PRO A 108 -7.42 -10.22 -22.81
N GLY A 109 -7.23 -9.18 -22.02
CA GLY A 109 -7.58 -7.79 -22.33
C GLY A 109 -8.99 -7.35 -21.92
N GLU A 110 -9.81 -8.20 -21.30
CA GLU A 110 -11.11 -7.80 -20.73
C GLU A 110 -10.97 -7.23 -19.31
N GLY A 111 -9.89 -7.54 -18.59
CA GLY A 111 -9.62 -7.10 -17.22
C GLY A 111 -8.89 -5.76 -17.11
N ARG A 112 -8.65 -5.33 -15.88
CA ARG A 112 -7.85 -4.13 -15.54
C ARG A 112 -6.35 -4.38 -15.64
N ILE A 113 -5.96 -5.66 -15.63
CA ILE A 113 -4.56 -6.10 -15.64
C ILE A 113 -4.25 -6.74 -16.98
N GLU A 114 -3.27 -6.18 -17.65
CA GLU A 114 -2.69 -6.76 -18.85
C GLU A 114 -1.43 -7.55 -18.46
N VAL A 115 -1.39 -8.81 -18.86
CA VAL A 115 -0.25 -9.70 -18.57
C VAL A 115 0.37 -10.18 -19.86
N SER A 116 1.68 -10.03 -19.98
CA SER A 116 2.47 -10.59 -21.08
C SER A 116 3.38 -11.71 -20.56
N GLY A 117 3.70 -12.68 -21.42
CA GLY A 117 4.60 -13.78 -21.06
C GLY A 117 3.95 -14.94 -20.29
N ILE A 118 2.64 -15.03 -20.25
CA ILE A 118 1.88 -16.10 -19.56
C ILE A 118 2.36 -17.50 -19.94
N PRO A 119 2.59 -17.86 -21.22
CA PRO A 119 3.04 -19.21 -21.58
C PRO A 119 4.35 -19.61 -20.89
N LEU A 120 5.29 -18.68 -20.72
CA LEU A 120 6.53 -18.91 -19.98
C LEU A 120 6.25 -19.18 -18.49
N PHE A 121 5.34 -18.41 -17.90
CA PHE A 121 4.97 -18.59 -16.49
C PHE A 121 4.30 -19.95 -16.26
N LEU A 122 3.37 -20.35 -17.12
CA LEU A 122 2.69 -21.64 -17.05
C LEU A 122 3.68 -22.80 -17.25
N ASP A 123 4.62 -22.69 -18.21
CA ASP A 123 5.68 -23.68 -18.40
C ASP A 123 6.55 -23.83 -17.14
N LEU A 124 6.85 -22.76 -16.42
CA LEU A 124 7.59 -22.83 -15.15
C LEU A 124 6.79 -23.50 -14.03
N CYS A 125 5.45 -23.37 -14.05
CA CYS A 125 4.56 -24.04 -13.10
C CYS A 125 4.46 -25.54 -13.39
N ASP A 126 4.32 -25.90 -14.68
CA ASP A 126 4.12 -27.30 -15.12
C ASP A 126 5.44 -28.08 -15.12
N ASN A 127 6.54 -27.43 -15.41
CA ASN A 127 7.90 -27.99 -15.49
C ASN A 127 8.82 -27.29 -14.47
N PRO A 128 8.70 -27.58 -13.16
CA PRO A 128 9.46 -26.91 -12.12
C PRO A 128 10.98 -27.06 -12.32
N ARG A 129 11.68 -25.93 -12.41
CA ARG A 129 13.13 -25.83 -12.49
C ARG A 129 13.63 -24.61 -11.74
N PRO A 130 14.87 -24.57 -11.27
CA PRO A 130 15.42 -23.37 -10.64
C PRO A 130 15.34 -22.17 -11.61
N PHE A 131 14.80 -21.03 -11.12
CA PHE A 131 14.76 -19.78 -11.87
C PHE A 131 14.94 -18.59 -10.91
N ILE A 132 15.31 -17.45 -11.46
CA ILE A 132 15.46 -16.20 -10.71
C ILE A 132 14.41 -15.22 -11.23
N VAL A 133 13.64 -14.65 -10.30
CA VAL A 133 12.68 -13.61 -10.60
C VAL A 133 13.31 -12.25 -10.29
N PHE A 134 13.33 -11.38 -11.27
CA PHE A 134 13.68 -9.97 -11.07
C PHE A 134 12.40 -9.16 -10.97
N SER A 135 12.31 -8.32 -9.95
CA SER A 135 11.19 -7.41 -9.73
C SER A 135 11.71 -6.03 -9.37
N ALA A 136 10.93 -5.01 -9.69
CA ALA A 136 11.22 -3.63 -9.32
C ALA A 136 9.97 -2.97 -8.73
N HIS A 137 10.15 -2.19 -7.66
CA HIS A 137 9.12 -1.33 -7.14
C HIS A 137 9.18 0.01 -7.84
N THR A 138 8.35 0.19 -8.85
CA THR A 138 8.31 1.41 -9.67
C THR A 138 7.17 2.38 -9.30
N GLY A 139 6.52 2.12 -8.19
CA GLY A 139 5.30 2.80 -7.75
C GLY A 139 4.05 1.96 -8.05
N ASN A 140 2.92 2.58 -7.90
CA ASN A 140 1.62 1.93 -8.10
C ASN A 140 0.93 2.53 -9.31
#